data_bdd40874f07c39d91fe7b5fd84da9b74
#
_entry.id   bdd40874f07c39d91fe7b5fd84da9b74
#
_cell.length_a   1.000
_cell.length_b   1.000
_cell.length_c   1.000
_cell.angle_alpha   90.00
_cell.angle_beta   90.00
_cell.angle_gamma   90.00
#
_symmetry.space_group_name_H-M   'P 1'
#
loop_
_entity.id
_entity.type
_entity.pdbx_description
1 polymer ?
#
loop_
_entity_poly.entity_id
_entity_poly.type
_entity_poly.pdbx_seq_one_letter_code
_entity_poly.pdbx_strand_id
1 'polypeptide(L)'
;FARDTIRFKKPMEPDIHWSAMAGHVSTFIVNGGRYDEIFFTEKFDEGMAKVLKRIKTKHKVDLKKIPKFNESEGHGPKRAHPVEDYFDDLSRHLVWEIYKRDFQLFKYDFDDPSNKMPIGEVDLDEVHAKLGD
;
A
#
# COMPACT_ATOMS: atom_id res chain seq x y z
N PHE A 1 -3.61 -14.50 10.55
CA PHE A 1 -4.48 -13.80 9.59
C PHE A 1 -4.30 -14.35 8.17
N ALA A 2 -3.07 -14.36 7.61
CA ALA A 2 -2.75 -14.95 6.32
C ALA A 2 -3.10 -16.45 6.25
N ARG A 3 -3.01 -17.19 7.38
CA ARG A 3 -3.40 -18.60 7.47
C ARG A 3 -4.89 -18.82 7.25
N ASP A 4 -5.73 -17.91 7.69
CA ASP A 4 -7.19 -18.04 7.55
C ASP A 4 -7.64 -17.78 6.11
N THR A 5 -7.00 -16.86 5.41
CA THR A 5 -7.25 -16.57 3.98
C THR A 5 -7.01 -17.81 3.09
N ILE A 6 -6.09 -18.70 3.48
CA ILE A 6 -5.73 -19.91 2.70
C ILE A 6 -6.54 -21.13 3.11
N ARG A 7 -7.10 -21.19 4.34
CA ARG A 7 -7.82 -22.35 4.86
C ARG A 7 -9.25 -22.49 4.34
N PHE A 8 -9.88 -21.45 3.88
CA PHE A 8 -11.26 -21.52 3.45
C PHE A 8 -11.39 -22.07 2.03
N LYS A 9 -11.96 -23.26 1.89
CA LYS A 9 -12.32 -23.90 0.62
C LYS A 9 -13.42 -23.15 -0.16
N LYS A 10 -14.07 -22.16 0.44
CA LYS A 10 -14.93 -21.20 -0.27
C LYS A 10 -14.09 -19.95 -0.51
N PRO A 11 -14.07 -19.40 -1.72
CA PRO A 11 -13.51 -18.07 -1.90
C PRO A 11 -14.30 -17.16 -0.94
N MET A 12 -13.66 -16.74 0.17
CA MET A 12 -14.12 -15.53 0.83
C MET A 12 -14.12 -14.48 -0.25
N GLU A 13 -15.26 -13.81 -0.42
CA GLU A 13 -15.23 -12.56 -1.17
C GLU A 13 -14.10 -11.73 -0.56
N PRO A 14 -13.05 -11.41 -1.33
CA PRO A 14 -11.90 -10.76 -0.73
C PRO A 14 -12.38 -9.42 -0.19
N ASP A 15 -12.31 -9.27 1.12
CA ASP A 15 -12.49 -7.95 1.72
C ASP A 15 -11.50 -7.03 1.03
N ILE A 16 -12.01 -5.98 0.41
CA ILE A 16 -11.23 -5.01 -0.36
C ILE A 16 -10.04 -4.46 0.43
N HIS A 17 -10.16 -4.41 1.77
CA HIS A 17 -9.09 -3.95 2.65
C HIS A 17 -7.89 -4.90 2.72
N TRP A 18 -8.05 -6.15 2.28
CA TRP A 18 -7.01 -7.17 2.27
C TRP A 18 -6.56 -7.54 0.85
N SER A 19 -7.12 -6.89 -0.14
CA SER A 19 -6.73 -7.11 -1.53
C SER A 19 -5.38 -6.47 -1.82
N ALA A 20 -4.58 -7.14 -2.64
CA ALA A 20 -3.33 -6.60 -3.13
C ALA A 20 -3.56 -5.28 -3.89
N MET A 21 -2.79 -4.26 -3.60
CA MET A 21 -2.91 -2.94 -4.23
C MET A 21 -2.69 -3.01 -5.74
N ALA A 22 -1.78 -3.89 -6.19
CA ALA A 22 -1.53 -4.13 -7.60
C ALA A 22 -2.81 -4.55 -8.37
N GLY A 23 -3.72 -5.28 -7.72
CA GLY A 23 -5.01 -5.65 -8.32
C GLY A 23 -5.92 -4.44 -8.56
N HIS A 24 -5.98 -3.52 -7.59
CA HIS A 24 -6.76 -2.29 -7.74
C HIS A 24 -6.19 -1.37 -8.81
N VAL A 25 -4.87 -1.22 -8.81
CA VAL A 25 -4.15 -0.42 -9.82
C VAL A 25 -4.34 -1.01 -11.21
N SER A 26 -4.20 -2.34 -11.36
CA SER A 26 -4.44 -3.04 -12.63
C SER A 26 -5.86 -2.80 -13.14
N THR A 27 -6.87 -2.96 -12.30
CA THR A 27 -8.27 -2.74 -12.69
C THR A 27 -8.49 -1.35 -13.29
N PHE A 28 -7.86 -0.32 -12.75
CA PHE A 28 -7.96 1.04 -13.31
C PHE A 28 -7.26 1.14 -14.66
N ILE A 29 -6.05 0.57 -14.80
CA ILE A 29 -5.22 0.66 -16.02
C ILE A 29 -5.88 -0.10 -17.18
N VAL A 30 -6.35 -1.34 -16.97
CA VAL A 30 -7.00 -2.14 -18.03
C VAL A 30 -8.33 -1.54 -18.49
N ASN A 31 -8.97 -0.71 -17.68
CA ASN A 31 -10.13 0.09 -18.07
C ASN A 31 -9.76 1.42 -18.76
N GLY A 32 -8.52 1.58 -19.20
CA GLY A 32 -8.05 2.75 -19.94
C GLY A 32 -7.60 3.90 -19.05
N GLY A 33 -7.54 3.70 -17.74
CA GLY A 33 -7.01 4.71 -16.82
C GLY A 33 -5.49 4.81 -16.87
N ARG A 34 -4.96 5.97 -16.52
CA ARG A 34 -3.54 6.21 -16.40
C ARG A 34 -3.24 6.99 -15.13
N TYR A 35 -2.28 6.49 -14.36
CA TYR A 35 -1.77 7.21 -13.20
C TYR A 35 -0.67 8.19 -13.64
N ASP A 36 -0.78 9.41 -13.19
CA ASP A 36 0.24 10.44 -13.36
C ASP A 36 1.20 10.50 -12.18
N GLU A 37 0.77 10.00 -11.02
CA GLU A 37 1.54 9.97 -9.78
C GLU A 37 1.03 8.84 -8.89
N ILE A 38 1.95 8.11 -8.29
CA ILE A 38 1.69 7.18 -7.18
C ILE A 38 2.65 7.58 -6.07
N PHE A 39 2.14 7.86 -4.89
CA PHE A 39 2.95 8.19 -3.73
C PHE A 39 2.49 7.41 -2.50
N PHE A 40 3.38 7.32 -1.54
CA PHE A 40 3.18 6.54 -0.33
C PHE A 40 2.52 7.35 0.77
N THR A 41 1.65 6.72 1.54
CA THR A 41 1.03 7.33 2.72
C THR A 41 2.07 7.75 3.76
N GLU A 42 3.18 7.03 3.86
CA GLU A 42 4.33 7.33 4.71
C GLU A 42 5.04 8.64 4.31
N LYS A 43 4.92 9.05 3.05
CA LYS A 43 5.44 10.29 2.48
C LYS A 43 4.32 11.22 2.00
N PHE A 44 3.19 11.23 2.70
CA PHE A 44 1.97 11.92 2.27
C PHE A 44 2.20 13.39 1.93
N ASP A 45 2.89 14.13 2.80
CA ASP A 45 3.11 15.56 2.60
C ASP A 45 3.94 15.85 1.33
N GLU A 46 4.96 15.05 1.07
CA GLU A 46 5.80 15.16 -0.12
C GLU A 46 5.02 14.83 -1.38
N GLY A 47 4.27 13.71 -1.37
CA GLY A 47 3.45 13.27 -2.49
C GLY A 47 2.36 14.29 -2.80
N MET A 48 1.65 14.76 -1.79
CA MET A 48 0.59 15.75 -1.96
C MET A 48 1.13 17.08 -2.47
N ALA A 49 2.31 17.51 -2.02
CA ALA A 49 2.96 18.71 -2.53
C ALA A 49 3.28 18.61 -4.03
N LYS A 50 3.75 17.44 -4.51
CA LYS A 50 3.97 17.17 -5.95
C LYS A 50 2.66 17.26 -6.72
N VAL A 51 1.59 16.62 -6.23
CA VAL A 51 0.26 16.66 -6.87
C VAL A 51 -0.27 18.08 -6.95
N LEU A 52 -0.26 18.85 -5.86
CA LEU A 52 -0.74 20.23 -5.84
C LEU A 52 0.03 21.14 -6.81
N LYS A 53 1.33 20.94 -6.93
CA LYS A 53 2.17 21.65 -7.91
C LYS A 53 1.77 21.31 -9.35
N ARG A 54 1.45 20.03 -9.61
CA ARG A 54 1.11 19.54 -10.95
C ARG A 54 -0.25 20.05 -11.41
N ILE A 55 -1.27 20.04 -10.55
CA ILE A 55 -2.61 20.53 -10.87
C ILE A 55 -2.70 22.07 -10.91
N LYS A 56 -1.62 22.78 -10.59
CA LYS A 56 -1.54 24.26 -10.63
C LYS A 56 -2.72 24.93 -9.92
N THR A 57 -3.11 24.39 -8.76
CA THR A 57 -4.22 24.97 -8.00
C THR A 57 -4.00 26.46 -7.70
N LYS A 58 -5.05 27.26 -7.88
CA LYS A 58 -5.05 28.68 -7.52
C LYS A 58 -5.15 28.91 -6.01
N HIS A 59 -5.57 27.89 -5.28
CA HIS A 59 -5.75 27.97 -3.83
C HIS A 59 -4.50 27.47 -3.12
N LYS A 60 -4.01 28.26 -2.14
CA LYS A 60 -2.99 27.76 -1.21
C LYS A 60 -3.62 26.69 -0.33
N VAL A 61 -3.20 25.45 -0.51
CA VAL A 61 -3.56 24.34 0.38
C VAL A 61 -2.50 24.24 1.46
N ASP A 62 -2.88 24.41 2.69
CA ASP A 62 -2.02 24.20 3.85
C ASP A 62 -2.17 22.75 4.31
N LEU A 63 -1.21 21.90 3.94
CA LEU A 63 -1.24 20.48 4.26
C LEU A 63 -1.30 20.22 5.77
N LYS A 64 -0.75 21.13 6.59
CA LYS A 64 -0.78 21.02 8.06
C LYS A 64 -2.18 21.19 8.64
N LYS A 65 -3.10 21.77 7.87
CA LYS A 65 -4.51 21.97 8.27
C LYS A 65 -5.43 20.86 7.78
N ILE A 66 -4.92 19.88 7.04
CA ILE A 66 -5.71 18.73 6.66
C ILE A 66 -5.96 17.90 7.93
N PRO A 67 -7.22 17.72 8.33
CA PRO A 67 -7.50 16.95 9.54
C PRO A 67 -7.07 15.49 9.30
N LYS A 68 -6.37 14.95 10.29
CA LYS A 68 -6.01 13.54 10.30
C LYS A 68 -7.19 12.76 10.86
N PHE A 69 -7.79 11.94 10.02
CA PHE A 69 -8.87 11.04 10.42
C PHE A 69 -8.31 9.63 10.64
N ASN A 70 -8.97 8.87 11.50
CA ASN A 70 -8.61 7.48 11.79
C ASN A 70 -7.20 7.29 12.39
N GLU A 71 -6.68 8.27 13.10
CA GLU A 71 -5.51 8.03 13.92
C GLU A 71 -5.86 6.99 14.98
N SER A 72 -5.11 5.88 14.99
CA SER A 72 -5.32 4.77 15.93
C SER A 72 -4.85 5.07 17.36
N GLU A 73 -4.60 6.34 17.69
CA GLU A 73 -4.28 6.72 19.06
C GLU A 73 -5.48 6.50 19.98
N GLY A 74 -5.37 5.48 20.82
CA GLY A 74 -6.34 5.17 21.86
C GLY A 74 -7.40 4.12 21.54
N HIS A 75 -7.45 3.57 20.36
CA HIS A 75 -8.41 2.54 19.98
C HIS A 75 -7.77 1.15 19.88
N GLY A 76 -7.65 0.49 21.01
CA GLY A 76 -7.20 -0.89 21.09
C GLY A 76 -6.14 -1.12 22.17
N PRO A 77 -5.95 -2.38 22.60
CA PRO A 77 -4.90 -2.72 23.54
C PRO A 77 -3.55 -2.35 22.92
N LYS A 78 -2.68 -1.72 23.70
CA LYS A 78 -1.27 -1.53 23.30
C LYS A 78 -0.73 -2.89 22.91
N ARG A 79 -0.12 -2.99 21.74
CA ARG A 79 0.53 -4.24 21.31
C ARG A 79 1.54 -4.64 22.37
N ALA A 80 1.42 -5.88 22.84
CA ALA A 80 2.31 -6.40 23.87
C ALA A 80 3.74 -6.64 23.34
N HIS A 81 3.88 -6.79 22.02
CA HIS A 81 5.12 -7.14 21.35
C HIS A 81 5.32 -6.34 20.07
N PRO A 82 6.57 -6.17 19.58
CA PRO A 82 6.85 -5.67 18.24
C PRO A 82 6.09 -6.46 17.15
N VAL A 83 5.86 -5.83 16.01
CA VAL A 83 5.11 -6.48 14.90
C VAL A 83 5.82 -7.75 14.43
N GLU A 84 7.14 -7.74 14.48
CA GLU A 84 8.03 -8.82 14.05
C GLU A 84 7.78 -10.11 14.81
N ASP A 85 7.42 -10.02 16.09
CA ASP A 85 7.14 -11.18 16.96
C ASP A 85 5.85 -11.94 16.56
N TYR A 86 5.00 -11.31 15.74
CA TYR A 86 3.76 -11.93 15.26
C TYR A 86 3.93 -12.69 13.94
N PHE A 87 5.10 -12.59 13.31
CA PHE A 87 5.38 -13.23 12.03
C PHE A 87 6.41 -14.35 12.20
N ASP A 88 5.95 -15.59 12.07
CA ASP A 88 6.81 -16.75 11.85
C ASP A 88 7.16 -16.90 10.35
N ASP A 89 8.09 -17.78 10.02
CA ASP A 89 8.55 -18.01 8.64
C ASP A 89 7.38 -18.38 7.70
N LEU A 90 6.42 -19.14 8.19
CA LEU A 90 5.24 -19.51 7.40
C LEU A 90 4.36 -18.29 7.12
N SER A 91 4.09 -17.48 8.13
CA SER A 91 3.29 -16.27 7.97
C SER A 91 3.94 -15.28 7.01
N ARG A 92 5.26 -15.12 7.10
CA ARG A 92 6.06 -14.29 6.19
C ARG A 92 5.96 -14.81 4.75
N HIS A 93 6.15 -16.10 4.56
CA HIS A 93 6.03 -16.72 3.24
C HIS A 93 4.63 -16.51 2.64
N LEU A 94 3.57 -16.68 3.44
CA LEU A 94 2.20 -16.46 2.98
C LEU A 94 1.91 -15.01 2.60
N VAL A 95 2.42 -14.06 3.38
CA VAL A 95 2.33 -12.63 3.04
C VAL A 95 3.05 -12.34 1.74
N TRP A 96 4.26 -12.92 1.55
CA TRP A 96 4.98 -12.79 0.29
C TRP A 96 4.17 -13.32 -0.90
N GLU A 97 3.64 -14.53 -0.82
CA GLU A 97 2.88 -15.11 -1.93
C GLU A 97 1.63 -14.28 -2.29
N ILE A 98 0.99 -13.65 -1.31
CA ILE A 98 -0.18 -12.80 -1.54
C ILE A 98 0.20 -11.44 -2.13
N TYR A 99 1.24 -10.80 -1.62
CA TYR A 99 1.56 -9.40 -1.88
C TYR A 99 2.87 -9.17 -2.63
N LYS A 100 3.53 -10.23 -3.14
CA LYS A 100 4.84 -10.12 -3.81
C LYS A 100 4.85 -9.09 -4.95
N ARG A 101 3.74 -8.97 -5.66
CA ARG A 101 3.59 -7.99 -6.74
C ARG A 101 3.56 -6.56 -6.20
N ASP A 102 2.93 -6.35 -5.05
CA ASP A 102 2.93 -5.06 -4.36
C ASP A 102 4.33 -4.69 -3.89
N PHE A 103 5.03 -5.62 -3.23
CA PHE A 103 6.40 -5.39 -2.78
C PHE A 103 7.33 -4.99 -3.94
N GLN A 104 7.23 -5.69 -5.05
CA GLN A 104 8.08 -5.45 -6.23
C GLN A 104 7.76 -4.12 -6.93
N LEU A 105 6.49 -3.83 -7.16
CA LEU A 105 6.06 -2.65 -7.92
C LEU A 105 6.13 -1.38 -7.08
N PHE A 106 5.73 -1.47 -5.81
CA PHE A 106 5.70 -0.31 -4.93
C PHE A 106 6.94 -0.20 -4.03
N LYS A 107 7.98 -1.02 -4.31
CA LYS A 107 9.32 -0.89 -3.72
C LYS A 107 9.34 -0.95 -2.20
N TYR A 108 8.49 -1.78 -1.59
CA TYR A 108 8.58 -2.10 -0.17
C TYR A 108 9.60 -3.21 0.09
N ASP A 109 10.32 -3.12 1.20
CA ASP A 109 11.26 -4.14 1.62
C ASP A 109 10.51 -5.30 2.29
N PHE A 110 10.56 -6.46 1.67
CA PHE A 110 9.97 -7.66 2.26
C PHE A 110 10.91 -8.30 3.29
N ASP A 111 12.21 -8.18 3.09
CA ASP A 111 13.22 -8.85 3.94
C ASP A 111 13.39 -8.13 5.28
N ASP A 112 13.08 -6.84 5.34
CA ASP A 112 13.06 -6.06 6.58
C ASP A 112 11.66 -5.54 6.89
N PRO A 113 10.81 -6.32 7.58
CA PRO A 113 9.45 -5.91 7.96
C PRO A 113 9.42 -4.78 9.00
N SER A 114 10.56 -4.45 9.62
CA SER A 114 10.68 -3.29 10.49
C SER A 114 10.82 -1.99 9.70
N ASN A 115 11.27 -2.08 8.46
CA ASN A 115 11.37 -0.95 7.55
C ASN A 115 9.99 -0.57 7.03
N LYS A 116 9.41 0.46 7.60
CA LYS A 116 8.10 0.98 7.20
C LYS A 116 8.15 1.87 5.96
N MET A 117 9.33 2.14 5.45
CA MET A 117 9.52 3.05 4.32
C MET A 117 9.81 2.24 3.06
N PRO A 118 9.29 2.67 1.90
CA PRO A 118 9.68 2.07 0.64
C PRO A 118 11.17 2.29 0.38
N ILE A 119 11.82 1.28 -0.20
CA ILE A 119 13.26 1.27 -0.50
C ILE A 119 13.60 2.00 -1.82
N GLY A 120 12.59 2.48 -2.54
CA GLY A 120 12.78 3.16 -3.81
C GLY A 120 11.57 4.00 -4.22
N GLU A 121 11.66 4.60 -5.39
CA GLU A 121 10.54 5.30 -6.03
C GLU A 121 9.76 4.33 -6.93
N VAL A 122 8.46 4.58 -7.09
CA VAL A 122 7.62 3.84 -8.01
C VAL A 122 7.94 4.26 -9.44
N ASP A 123 8.27 3.29 -10.27
CA ASP A 123 8.40 3.50 -11.71
C ASP A 123 7.02 3.34 -12.36
N LEU A 124 6.43 4.47 -12.77
CA LEU A 124 5.09 4.48 -13.37
C LEU A 124 5.04 3.73 -14.71
N ASP A 125 6.10 3.77 -15.49
CA ASP A 125 6.14 3.07 -16.77
C ASP A 125 6.22 1.55 -16.54
N GLU A 126 6.98 1.11 -15.53
CA GLU A 126 7.00 -0.29 -15.08
C GLU A 126 5.61 -0.74 -14.59
N VAL A 127 4.94 0.10 -13.78
CA VAL A 127 3.59 -0.19 -13.27
C VAL A 127 2.60 -0.34 -14.41
N HIS A 128 2.58 0.62 -15.35
CA HIS A 128 1.69 0.56 -16.50
C HIS A 128 1.97 -0.64 -17.40
N ALA A 129 3.23 -0.97 -17.65
CA ALA A 129 3.61 -2.11 -18.49
C ALA A 129 3.23 -3.44 -17.84
N LYS A 130 3.45 -3.60 -16.54
CA LYS A 130 3.20 -4.88 -15.84
C LYS A 130 1.77 -5.11 -15.39
N LEU A 131 0.96 -4.06 -15.29
CA LEU A 131 -0.42 -4.14 -14.81
C LEU A 131 -1.46 -3.86 -15.90
N GLY A 132 -1.04 -3.42 -17.08
CA GLY A 132 -1.92 -3.09 -18.21
C GLY A 132 -2.18 -4.26 -19.17
N ASP A 133 -1.43 -5.36 -19.04
CA ASP A 133 -1.64 -6.60 -19.76
C ASP A 133 -2.56 -7.55 -18.97
#